data_ad0ab316196d78649d5ea1551bebf58e
#
_entry.id   ad0ab316196d78649d5ea1551bebf58e
#
_cell.length_a   1.000
_cell.length_b   1.000
_cell.length_c   1.000
_cell.angle_alpha   90.00
_cell.angle_beta   90.00
_cell.angle_gamma   90.00
#
_symmetry.space_group_name_H-M   'P 1'
#
loop_
_entity.id
_entity.type
_entity.pdbx_description
1 polymer ?
#
loop_
_entity_poly.entity_id
_entity_poly.type
_entity_poly.pdbx_seq_one_letter_code
_entity_poly.pdbx_strand_id
1 'polypeptide(L)'
;MLEPPQDYGLTLAEGWYGLSKDAAKCSFSGPATKRGVAKLYTISCDNSLLYVGIAKQPMAGRLRHGFLANGVGGYHGYKWKFLETCLKLTIWTCKLDGRYAPLHVMETLEAEVAFLCRQASGQWPTHQTEIHFSPSEDWHRDAARRIYSHATGNAC
;
A
#
# COMPACT_ATOMS: atom_id res chain seq x y z
N MET A 1 -5.37 -15.78 5.65
CA MET A 1 -4.31 -15.36 6.60
C MET A 1 -3.39 -14.37 5.88
N LEU A 2 -2.98 -13.29 6.57
CA LEU A 2 -2.06 -12.29 6.03
C LEU A 2 -0.67 -12.94 5.84
N GLU A 3 -0.11 -12.84 4.62
CA GLU A 3 1.23 -13.34 4.32
C GLU A 3 2.30 -12.35 4.83
N PRO A 4 3.55 -12.77 5.00
CA PRO A 4 4.64 -11.87 5.35
C PRO A 4 4.76 -10.71 4.35
N PRO A 5 5.03 -9.47 4.83
CA PRO A 5 5.16 -8.31 3.97
C PRO A 5 6.41 -8.33 3.10
N GLN A 6 6.35 -7.59 2.00
CA GLN A 6 7.50 -7.27 1.18
C GLN A 6 7.81 -5.78 1.34
N ASP A 7 8.91 -5.46 2.00
CA ASP A 7 9.36 -4.08 2.23
C ASP A 7 10.36 -3.64 1.17
N TYR A 8 10.21 -2.39 0.74
CA TYR A 8 11.09 -1.71 -0.21
C TYR A 8 11.33 -0.27 0.24
N GLY A 9 12.54 0.22 0.10
CA GLY A 9 12.83 1.64 0.08
C GLY A 9 12.39 2.21 -1.28
N LEU A 10 11.72 3.35 -1.27
CA LEU A 10 11.23 4.04 -2.46
C LEU A 10 11.85 5.43 -2.52
N THR A 11 12.74 5.65 -3.48
CA THR A 11 13.32 6.96 -3.76
C THR A 11 12.57 7.59 -4.92
N LEU A 12 12.11 8.82 -4.75
CA LEU A 12 11.35 9.54 -5.77
C LEU A 12 12.29 10.45 -6.58
N ALA A 13 12.02 10.52 -7.88
CA ALA A 13 12.61 11.46 -8.82
C ALA A 13 11.50 11.98 -9.74
N GLU A 14 11.76 13.07 -10.45
CA GLU A 14 10.76 13.65 -11.36
C GLU A 14 10.28 12.63 -12.40
N GLY A 15 9.00 12.27 -12.30
CA GLY A 15 8.34 11.31 -13.19
C GLY A 15 8.78 9.84 -13.03
N TRP A 16 9.60 9.52 -12.03
CA TRP A 16 10.15 8.18 -11.83
C TRP A 16 10.36 7.83 -10.36
N TYR A 17 10.60 6.56 -10.09
CA TYR A 17 10.98 6.04 -8.77
C TYR A 17 12.10 5.00 -8.86
N GLY A 18 12.91 4.92 -7.81
CA GLY A 18 13.88 3.85 -7.58
C GLY A 18 13.44 2.94 -6.44
N LEU A 19 13.71 1.66 -6.55
CA LEU A 19 13.48 0.68 -5.50
C LEU A 19 14.80 0.21 -4.90
N SER A 20 14.82 0.08 -3.58
CA SER A 20 15.93 -0.52 -2.83
C SER A 20 15.43 -1.51 -1.78
N LYS A 21 16.27 -2.47 -1.45
CA LYS A 21 16.12 -3.37 -0.32
C LYS A 21 17.48 -3.52 0.33
N ASP A 22 17.53 -3.39 1.65
CA ASP A 22 18.80 -3.42 2.41
C ASP A 22 19.87 -2.47 1.82
N ALA A 23 19.44 -1.25 1.47
CA ALA A 23 20.21 -0.19 0.81
C ALA A 23 20.72 -0.53 -0.61
N ALA A 24 20.47 -1.70 -1.14
CA ALA A 24 20.85 -2.08 -2.50
C ALA A 24 19.68 -1.88 -3.49
N LYS A 25 19.99 -1.40 -4.71
CA LYS A 25 19.00 -1.29 -5.78
C LYS A 25 18.40 -2.66 -6.09
N CYS A 26 17.10 -2.72 -6.23
CA CYS A 26 16.38 -3.97 -6.48
C CYS A 26 15.22 -3.81 -7.47
N SER A 27 14.54 -4.91 -7.73
CA SER A 27 13.28 -4.99 -8.48
C SER A 27 12.22 -5.70 -7.66
N PHE A 28 10.95 -5.55 -8.01
CA PHE A 28 9.88 -6.34 -7.39
C PHE A 28 10.09 -7.84 -7.64
N SER A 29 9.69 -8.65 -6.66
CA SER A 29 9.78 -10.11 -6.71
C SER A 29 8.50 -10.76 -6.17
N GLY A 30 8.38 -12.08 -6.33
CA GLY A 30 7.30 -12.87 -5.76
C GLY A 30 5.89 -12.36 -6.09
N PRO A 31 4.97 -12.29 -5.11
CA PRO A 31 3.58 -11.86 -5.33
C PRO A 31 3.44 -10.47 -5.94
N ALA A 32 4.37 -9.56 -5.66
CA ALA A 32 4.34 -8.19 -6.18
C ALA A 32 4.39 -8.13 -7.72
N THR A 33 4.99 -9.14 -8.38
CA THR A 33 5.10 -9.21 -9.85
C THR A 33 3.92 -9.91 -10.52
N LYS A 34 3.05 -10.58 -9.76
CA LYS A 34 2.00 -11.43 -10.33
C LYS A 34 0.76 -10.62 -10.71
N ARG A 35 0.28 -10.84 -11.95
CA ARG A 35 -1.04 -10.40 -12.41
C ARG A 35 -2.13 -11.27 -11.77
N GLY A 36 -3.27 -10.69 -11.43
CA GLY A 36 -4.41 -11.42 -10.86
C GLY A 36 -4.34 -11.61 -9.33
N VAL A 37 -3.15 -11.53 -8.72
CA VAL A 37 -2.99 -11.54 -7.27
C VAL A 37 -3.36 -10.16 -6.71
N ALA A 38 -4.37 -10.11 -5.84
CA ALA A 38 -4.75 -8.88 -5.15
C ALA A 38 -3.70 -8.54 -4.07
N LYS A 39 -3.27 -7.30 -4.05
CA LYS A 39 -2.26 -6.75 -3.14
C LYS A 39 -2.80 -5.50 -2.47
N LEU A 40 -2.51 -5.35 -1.19
CA LEU A 40 -2.57 -4.07 -0.51
C LEU A 40 -1.14 -3.54 -0.40
N TYR A 41 -0.95 -2.23 -0.58
CA TYR A 41 0.34 -1.60 -0.36
C TYR A 41 0.20 -0.31 0.42
N THR A 42 1.19 -0.06 1.27
CA THR A 42 1.26 1.16 2.07
C THR A 42 2.49 1.97 1.68
N ILE A 43 2.34 3.28 1.71
CA ILE A 43 3.44 4.24 1.63
C ILE A 43 3.54 4.92 2.99
N SER A 44 4.71 4.86 3.60
CA SER A 44 4.98 5.50 4.89
C SER A 44 6.31 6.25 4.88
N CYS A 45 6.43 7.24 5.77
CA CYS A 45 7.63 8.01 6.02
C CYS A 45 7.67 8.36 7.50
N ASP A 46 8.83 8.19 8.15
CA ASP A 46 9.06 8.56 9.55
C ASP A 46 7.94 8.09 10.50
N ASN A 47 7.59 6.82 10.40
CA ASN A 47 6.50 6.19 11.17
C ASN A 47 5.09 6.77 10.94
N SER A 48 4.91 7.50 9.85
CA SER A 48 3.61 8.03 9.45
C SER A 48 3.09 7.31 8.21
N LEU A 49 1.85 6.82 8.26
CA LEU A 49 1.16 6.26 7.10
C LEU A 49 0.67 7.40 6.20
N LEU A 50 1.21 7.48 4.99
CA LEU A 50 0.87 8.52 4.02
C LEU A 50 -0.24 8.10 3.05
N TYR A 51 -0.25 6.81 2.68
CA TYR A 51 -1.18 6.28 1.69
C TYR A 51 -1.33 4.77 1.87
N VAL A 52 -2.53 4.29 1.65
CA VAL A 52 -2.84 2.88 1.46
C VAL A 52 -3.59 2.70 0.14
N GLY A 53 -3.29 1.64 -0.58
CA GLY A 53 -3.94 1.36 -1.87
C GLY A 53 -3.91 -0.12 -2.21
N ILE A 54 -4.66 -0.47 -3.23
CA ILE A 54 -4.77 -1.84 -3.72
C ILE A 54 -4.35 -1.96 -5.17
N ALA A 55 -3.92 -3.14 -5.56
CA ALA A 55 -3.57 -3.48 -6.94
C ALA A 55 -3.86 -4.96 -7.23
N LYS A 56 -4.39 -5.25 -8.41
CA LYS A 56 -4.51 -6.61 -8.96
C LYS A 56 -3.49 -6.86 -10.08
N GLN A 57 -2.89 -5.81 -10.61
CA GLN A 57 -1.81 -5.84 -11.58
C GLN A 57 -0.44 -5.94 -10.92
N PRO A 58 0.65 -6.28 -11.65
CA PRO A 58 2.01 -6.18 -11.13
C PRO A 58 2.32 -4.78 -10.58
N MET A 59 3.02 -4.70 -9.45
CA MET A 59 3.28 -3.43 -8.76
C MET A 59 4.06 -2.43 -9.61
N ALA A 60 5.02 -2.91 -10.43
CA ALA A 60 5.74 -2.04 -11.36
C ALA A 60 4.78 -1.30 -12.32
N GLY A 61 3.81 -2.01 -12.88
CA GLY A 61 2.76 -1.42 -13.74
C GLY A 61 1.84 -0.47 -12.95
N ARG A 62 1.45 -0.84 -11.74
CA ARG A 62 0.61 0.01 -10.87
C ARG A 62 1.30 1.33 -10.52
N LEU A 63 2.56 1.27 -10.09
CA LEU A 63 3.31 2.48 -9.75
C LEU A 63 3.55 3.34 -11.00
N ARG A 64 4.01 2.73 -12.10
CA ARG A 64 4.21 3.46 -13.36
C ARG A 64 2.96 4.21 -13.81
N HIS A 65 1.80 3.56 -13.77
CA HIS A 65 0.53 4.20 -14.13
C HIS A 65 0.23 5.42 -13.24
N GLY A 66 0.40 5.30 -11.92
CA GLY A 66 0.19 6.41 -10.99
C GLY A 66 1.20 7.55 -11.13
N PHE A 67 2.47 7.24 -11.47
CA PHE A 67 3.51 8.25 -11.69
C PHE A 67 3.30 9.02 -13.00
N LEU A 68 2.93 8.34 -14.09
CA LEU A 68 2.73 8.96 -15.40
C LEU A 68 1.39 9.68 -15.54
N ALA A 69 0.47 9.47 -14.62
CA ALA A 69 -0.84 10.12 -14.67
C ALA A 69 -0.72 11.64 -14.53
N ASN A 70 -1.37 12.37 -15.42
CA ASN A 70 -1.29 13.82 -15.59
C ASN A 70 -2.65 14.52 -15.61
N GLY A 71 -3.73 13.82 -15.24
CA GLY A 71 -5.09 14.36 -15.26
C GLY A 71 -5.90 14.09 -16.52
N VAL A 72 -5.29 13.54 -17.57
CA VAL A 72 -6.04 13.09 -18.74
C VAL A 72 -7.01 11.99 -18.34
N GLY A 73 -8.30 12.14 -18.67
CA GLY A 73 -9.35 11.23 -18.23
C GLY A 73 -9.74 11.35 -16.75
N GLY A 74 -9.31 12.44 -16.06
CA GLY A 74 -9.64 12.71 -14.66
C GLY A 74 -8.74 12.02 -13.63
N TYR A 75 -7.75 11.22 -14.05
CA TYR A 75 -6.84 10.54 -13.14
C TYR A 75 -5.51 11.28 -13.01
N HIS A 76 -5.25 11.85 -11.84
CA HIS A 76 -4.04 12.63 -11.52
C HIS A 76 -2.89 11.81 -10.93
N GLY A 77 -3.11 10.53 -10.66
CA GLY A 77 -2.12 9.65 -10.05
C GLY A 77 -1.91 9.90 -8.56
N TYR A 78 -0.75 9.53 -8.08
CA TYR A 78 -0.42 9.64 -6.67
C TYR A 78 -0.08 11.06 -6.25
N LYS A 79 -0.72 11.56 -5.18
CA LYS A 79 -0.37 12.86 -4.57
C LYS A 79 1.01 12.83 -3.93
N TRP A 80 1.43 11.69 -3.40
CA TRP A 80 2.73 11.52 -2.75
C TRP A 80 3.93 11.44 -3.73
N LYS A 81 3.69 11.35 -5.04
CA LYS A 81 4.77 11.27 -6.05
C LYS A 81 5.65 12.52 -6.14
N PHE A 82 5.25 13.62 -5.51
CA PHE A 82 5.98 14.88 -5.49
C PHE A 82 6.75 15.11 -4.19
N LEU A 83 6.80 14.14 -3.29
CA LEU A 83 7.55 14.26 -2.04
C LEU A 83 9.06 14.13 -2.31
N GLU A 84 9.84 15.03 -1.75
CA GLU A 84 11.31 15.02 -1.83
C GLU A 84 11.91 14.29 -0.63
N THR A 85 11.55 13.02 -0.45
CA THR A 85 12.01 12.21 0.68
C THR A 85 12.08 10.73 0.32
N CYS A 86 12.81 9.96 1.12
CA CYS A 86 12.79 8.51 1.04
C CYS A 86 11.52 7.97 1.69
N LEU A 87 10.82 7.11 1.00
CA LEU A 87 9.60 6.47 1.44
C LEU A 87 9.81 4.99 1.67
N LYS A 88 9.01 4.41 2.54
CA LYS A 88 8.87 2.96 2.67
C LYS A 88 7.62 2.52 1.92
N LEU A 89 7.79 1.59 1.00
CA LEU A 89 6.72 0.86 0.32
C LEU A 89 6.64 -0.54 0.91
N THR A 90 5.51 -0.90 1.48
CA THR A 90 5.25 -2.26 1.97
C THR A 90 4.10 -2.88 1.20
N ILE A 91 4.29 -4.09 0.70
CA ILE A 91 3.30 -4.83 -0.10
C ILE A 91 2.84 -6.05 0.69
N TRP A 92 1.53 -6.20 0.81
CA TRP A 92 0.85 -7.27 1.51
C TRP A 92 0.02 -8.12 0.56
N THR A 93 -0.02 -9.41 0.83
CA THR A 93 -0.98 -10.33 0.23
C THR A 93 -1.68 -11.13 1.33
N CYS A 94 -2.86 -11.64 1.02
CA CYS A 94 -3.62 -12.48 1.93
C CYS A 94 -3.98 -13.80 1.24
N LYS A 95 -4.00 -14.88 1.98
CA LYS A 95 -4.53 -16.18 1.53
C LYS A 95 -5.70 -16.62 2.38
N LEU A 96 -6.74 -17.10 1.71
CA LEU A 96 -7.89 -17.79 2.29
C LEU A 96 -7.89 -19.20 1.69
N ASP A 97 -7.96 -20.22 2.55
CA ASP A 97 -7.93 -21.63 2.14
C ASP A 97 -6.82 -21.98 1.13
N GLY A 98 -5.61 -21.46 1.40
CA GLY A 98 -4.41 -21.70 0.58
C GLY A 98 -4.35 -20.93 -0.76
N ARG A 99 -5.40 -20.18 -1.12
CA ARG A 99 -5.47 -19.37 -2.35
C ARG A 99 -5.36 -17.90 -2.04
N TYR A 100 -4.81 -17.12 -2.98
CA TYR A 100 -4.80 -15.65 -2.82
C TYR A 100 -6.23 -15.10 -2.71
N ALA A 101 -6.43 -14.24 -1.72
CA ALA A 101 -7.72 -13.63 -1.45
C ALA A 101 -8.20 -12.79 -2.64
N PRO A 102 -9.51 -12.71 -2.87
CA PRO A 102 -10.08 -11.87 -3.91
C PRO A 102 -9.92 -10.38 -3.58
N LEU A 103 -10.12 -9.51 -4.59
CA LEU A 103 -9.86 -8.08 -4.48
C LEU A 103 -10.66 -7.39 -3.37
N HIS A 104 -11.94 -7.76 -3.21
CA HIS A 104 -12.82 -7.15 -2.19
C HIS A 104 -12.30 -7.34 -0.75
N VAL A 105 -11.56 -8.41 -0.47
CA VAL A 105 -10.89 -8.61 0.82
C VAL A 105 -9.81 -7.55 1.02
N MET A 106 -9.02 -7.24 -0.02
CA MET A 106 -8.01 -6.19 0.07
C MET A 106 -8.63 -4.80 0.14
N GLU A 107 -9.79 -4.56 -0.49
CA GLU A 107 -10.57 -3.33 -0.35
C GLU A 107 -11.05 -3.13 1.10
N THR A 108 -11.55 -4.18 1.73
CA THR A 108 -11.94 -4.15 3.16
C THR A 108 -10.74 -3.84 4.05
N LEU A 109 -9.58 -4.48 3.80
CA LEU A 109 -8.36 -4.21 4.55
C LEU A 109 -7.83 -2.79 4.34
N GLU A 110 -7.89 -2.26 3.11
CA GLU A 110 -7.53 -0.87 2.79
C GLU A 110 -8.33 0.12 3.64
N ALA A 111 -9.65 -0.06 3.67
CA ALA A 111 -10.55 0.78 4.45
C ALA A 111 -10.27 0.70 5.95
N GLU A 112 -10.07 -0.49 6.48
CA GLU A 112 -9.74 -0.70 7.91
C GLU A 112 -8.39 -0.06 8.28
N VAL A 113 -7.35 -0.20 7.44
CA VAL A 113 -6.03 0.42 7.67
C VAL A 113 -6.15 1.95 7.65
N ALA A 114 -6.86 2.51 6.68
CA ALA A 114 -7.08 3.96 6.62
C ALA A 114 -7.90 4.47 7.81
N PHE A 115 -8.90 3.70 8.26
CA PHE A 115 -9.69 4.03 9.46
C PHE A 115 -8.83 4.02 10.74
N LEU A 116 -7.94 3.04 10.90
CA LEU A 116 -7.00 2.98 12.04
C LEU A 116 -6.08 4.22 12.06
N CYS A 117 -5.60 4.67 10.91
CA CYS A 117 -4.84 5.92 10.82
C CYS A 117 -5.65 7.11 11.36
N ARG A 118 -6.91 7.26 10.92
CA ARG A 118 -7.80 8.31 11.41
C ARG A 118 -8.10 8.18 12.89
N GLN A 119 -8.32 6.96 13.39
CA GLN A 119 -8.58 6.72 14.81
C GLN A 119 -7.38 7.10 15.69
N ALA A 120 -6.16 6.78 15.24
CA ALA A 120 -4.94 7.05 16.00
C ALA A 120 -4.47 8.50 15.92
N SER A 121 -4.62 9.17 14.77
CA SER A 121 -4.07 10.51 14.50
C SER A 121 -5.12 11.62 14.39
N GLY A 122 -6.40 11.28 14.33
CA GLY A 122 -7.48 12.20 13.99
C GLY A 122 -7.59 12.54 12.50
N GLN A 123 -6.66 12.07 11.68
CA GLN A 123 -6.55 12.39 10.25
C GLN A 123 -6.54 11.11 9.41
N TRP A 124 -7.13 11.17 8.21
CA TRP A 124 -6.90 10.13 7.19
C TRP A 124 -5.43 10.13 6.76
N PRO A 125 -4.91 9.04 6.15
CA PRO A 125 -3.57 9.10 5.56
C PRO A 125 -3.46 10.31 4.64
N THR A 126 -2.39 11.10 4.78
CA THR A 126 -2.26 12.47 4.22
C THR A 126 -2.50 12.53 2.71
N HIS A 127 -2.16 11.48 2.00
CA HIS A 127 -2.29 11.39 0.54
C HIS A 127 -3.40 10.45 0.07
N GLN A 128 -4.29 10.01 0.98
CA GLN A 128 -5.45 9.21 0.61
C GLN A 128 -6.42 10.01 -0.24
N THR A 129 -6.99 9.40 -1.27
CA THR A 129 -7.96 10.05 -2.17
C THR A 129 -9.37 9.53 -1.94
N GLU A 130 -9.57 8.24 -2.06
CA GLU A 130 -10.87 7.60 -2.00
C GLU A 130 -10.77 6.33 -1.14
N ILE A 131 -11.79 6.06 -0.35
CA ILE A 131 -11.90 4.87 0.49
C ILE A 131 -13.31 4.34 0.36
N HIS A 132 -13.44 3.06 0.02
CA HIS A 132 -14.72 2.36 -0.02
C HIS A 132 -14.84 1.46 1.21
N PHE A 133 -15.78 1.78 2.09
CA PHE A 133 -16.06 0.97 3.26
C PHE A 133 -16.99 -0.18 2.92
N SER A 134 -16.61 -1.37 3.34
CA SER A 134 -17.41 -2.60 3.28
C SER A 134 -17.52 -3.22 4.67
N PRO A 135 -18.54 -4.04 4.95
CA PRO A 135 -18.62 -4.76 6.21
C PRO A 135 -17.35 -5.55 6.49
N SER A 136 -16.80 -5.41 7.69
CA SER A 136 -15.58 -6.09 8.12
C SER A 136 -15.86 -7.07 9.26
N GLU A 137 -15.08 -8.13 9.31
CA GLU A 137 -15.07 -9.12 10.37
C GLU A 137 -13.86 -8.89 11.30
N ASP A 138 -13.80 -9.55 12.45
CA ASP A 138 -12.72 -9.39 13.42
C ASP A 138 -11.33 -9.65 12.81
N TRP A 139 -11.21 -10.68 11.99
CA TRP A 139 -9.94 -11.02 11.36
C TRP A 139 -9.44 -9.94 10.37
N HIS A 140 -10.34 -9.20 9.71
CA HIS A 140 -9.97 -8.04 8.88
C HIS A 140 -9.37 -6.94 9.75
N ARG A 141 -10.00 -6.65 10.88
CA ARG A 141 -9.52 -5.64 11.84
C ARG A 141 -8.18 -6.03 12.46
N ASP A 142 -7.97 -7.32 12.78
CA ASP A 142 -6.69 -7.82 13.29
C ASP A 142 -5.59 -7.74 12.22
N ALA A 143 -5.88 -8.12 10.99
CA ALA A 143 -4.95 -7.97 9.87
C ALA A 143 -4.61 -6.49 9.62
N ALA A 144 -5.59 -5.61 9.64
CA ALA A 144 -5.39 -4.18 9.46
C ALA A 144 -4.52 -3.56 10.57
N ARG A 145 -4.70 -3.97 11.84
CA ARG A 145 -3.80 -3.55 12.95
C ARG A 145 -2.36 -3.93 12.68
N ARG A 146 -2.11 -5.16 12.22
CA ARG A 146 -0.75 -5.61 11.86
C ARG A 146 -0.15 -4.79 10.73
N ILE A 147 -0.92 -4.49 9.68
CA ILE A 147 -0.49 -3.66 8.55
C ILE A 147 -0.17 -2.24 9.03
N TYR A 148 -1.07 -1.63 9.80
CA TYR A 148 -0.90 -0.27 10.31
C TYR A 148 0.32 -0.16 11.23
N SER A 149 0.47 -1.07 12.19
CA SER A 149 1.63 -1.11 13.09
C SER A 149 2.94 -1.26 12.34
N HIS A 150 2.99 -2.11 11.32
CA HIS A 150 4.18 -2.28 10.49
C HIS A 150 4.54 -1.01 9.70
N ALA A 151 3.54 -0.28 9.22
CA ALA A 151 3.73 0.96 8.48
C ALA A 151 4.19 2.13 9.38
N THR A 152 3.75 2.14 10.66
CA THR A 152 4.01 3.24 11.61
C THR A 152 5.10 2.93 12.63
N GLY A 153 5.67 1.72 12.64
CA GLY A 153 6.66 1.30 13.63
C GLY A 153 6.12 1.15 15.05
N ASN A 154 4.79 1.26 15.24
CA ASN A 154 4.16 1.09 16.54
C ASN A 154 3.92 -0.41 16.80
N ALA A 155 4.37 -0.91 17.95
CA ALA A 155 3.96 -2.24 18.42
C ALA A 155 2.46 -2.23 18.74
N CYS A 156 1.72 -3.26 18.28
CA CYS A 156 0.36 -3.51 18.72
C CYS A 156 0.33 -4.06 20.14
#